data_3f34c6af41e05b09e26ac6daa848cf11
#
_entry.id   3f34c6af41e05b09e26ac6daa848cf11
#
_cell.length_a   1.000
_cell.length_b   1.000
_cell.length_c   1.000
_cell.angle_alpha   90.00
_cell.angle_beta   90.00
_cell.angle_gamma   90.00
#
_symmetry.space_group_name_H-M   'P 1'
#
loop_
_entity.id
_entity.type
_entity.pdbx_description
1 polymer ?
#
loop_
_entity_poly.entity_id
_entity_poly.type
_entity_poly.pdbx_seq_one_letter_code
_entity_poly.pdbx_strand_id
1 'polypeptide(L)'
;MIYTVTFNPSLDYIVDVTDFKTGVVNRTTGEKIFAGGKGINVSMVLKNLGMSNTSLGFTAGFTGNEIKRLLGKKGVNTDFIEVEDGISRINVKLRSNEESEINGQGPVITEDNIKKLYEKLDCLKESDVLVLAGSIPDVMPSSMYMDIMKHLEGRGINIVVDATRNLLTNVLAYKPFLIKPNNHELGEIFGVEVTDKGDVIKYAKKLQEQGARNVLVSMAGDGAVLVTEDGQEFKANAPKGKLKNSVGAGDSMVAGFVYGYLKSNDYKQAFIYGVCTGSASAFSEELATKPEVEALIDKWDSASN
;
A
#
# COMPACT_ATOMS: atom_id res chain seq x y z
N MET A 1 -4.88 -0.13 17.57
CA MET A 1 -4.80 -1.26 16.62
C MET A 1 -4.52 -0.74 15.22
N ILE A 2 -4.08 -1.62 14.27
CA ILE A 2 -3.89 -1.25 12.86
C ILE A 2 -4.82 -2.13 12.02
N TYR A 3 -5.56 -1.48 11.14
CA TYR A 3 -6.43 -2.13 10.16
C TYR A 3 -6.02 -1.71 8.76
N THR A 4 -6.04 -2.65 7.81
CA THR A 4 -5.84 -2.36 6.40
C THR A 4 -7.05 -2.81 5.61
N VAL A 5 -7.47 -2.02 4.64
CA VAL A 5 -8.58 -2.38 3.76
C VAL A 5 -8.04 -2.63 2.36
N THR A 6 -8.35 -3.80 1.82
CA THR A 6 -8.14 -4.14 0.41
C THR A 6 -9.48 -4.57 -0.18
N PHE A 7 -10.10 -3.70 -0.98
CA PHE A 7 -11.44 -4.01 -1.53
C PHE A 7 -11.42 -5.20 -2.48
N ASN A 8 -10.34 -5.40 -3.21
CA ASN A 8 -10.22 -6.44 -4.21
C ASN A 8 -8.90 -7.24 -4.06
N PRO A 9 -8.77 -8.07 -3.01
CA PRO A 9 -7.64 -8.97 -2.85
C PRO A 9 -7.45 -9.89 -4.06
N SER A 10 -6.23 -10.32 -4.30
CA SER A 10 -5.90 -11.21 -5.41
C SER A 10 -5.03 -12.39 -4.99
N LEU A 11 -5.09 -13.45 -5.79
CA LEU A 11 -3.96 -14.36 -5.93
C LEU A 11 -3.11 -13.85 -7.10
N ASP A 12 -1.88 -13.47 -6.80
CA ASP A 12 -0.91 -13.08 -7.82
C ASP A 12 -0.16 -14.34 -8.25
N TYR A 13 -0.45 -14.80 -9.46
CA TYR A 13 0.19 -15.96 -10.09
C TYR A 13 1.32 -15.47 -11.00
N ILE A 14 2.55 -15.63 -10.54
CA ILE A 14 3.76 -15.27 -11.28
C ILE A 14 4.20 -16.50 -12.07
N VAL A 15 4.36 -16.33 -13.38
CA VAL A 15 4.82 -17.38 -14.30
C VAL A 15 6.03 -16.90 -15.07
N ASP A 16 7.10 -17.67 -15.00
CA ASP A 16 8.29 -17.47 -15.80
C ASP A 16 8.19 -18.33 -17.07
N VAL A 17 8.27 -17.68 -18.25
CA VAL A 17 8.21 -18.35 -19.55
C VAL A 17 9.37 -17.89 -20.42
N THR A 18 10.25 -18.79 -20.81
CA THR A 18 11.33 -18.46 -21.73
C THR A 18 10.76 -18.24 -23.14
N ASP A 19 11.03 -17.05 -23.72
CA ASP A 19 10.67 -16.70 -25.10
C ASP A 19 9.16 -16.89 -25.38
N PHE A 20 8.29 -16.24 -24.56
CA PHE A 20 6.85 -16.29 -24.73
C PHE A 20 6.41 -15.89 -26.12
N LYS A 21 5.53 -16.70 -26.73
CA LYS A 21 4.97 -16.46 -28.07
C LYS A 21 3.45 -16.58 -28.04
N THR A 22 2.79 -15.63 -28.67
CA THR A 22 1.34 -15.68 -28.87
C THR A 22 0.94 -16.75 -29.89
N GLY A 23 -0.23 -17.35 -29.71
CA GLY A 23 -0.79 -18.32 -30.67
C GLY A 23 -0.21 -19.73 -30.61
N VAL A 24 0.69 -20.03 -29.65
CA VAL A 24 1.28 -21.36 -29.45
C VAL A 24 1.21 -21.78 -27.99
N VAL A 25 1.45 -23.06 -27.74
CA VAL A 25 1.59 -23.57 -26.37
C VAL A 25 2.94 -23.14 -25.80
N ASN A 26 2.89 -22.33 -24.75
CA ASN A 26 4.06 -21.97 -23.94
C ASN A 26 4.10 -22.86 -22.69
N ARG A 27 5.28 -23.15 -22.18
CA ARG A 27 5.46 -23.91 -20.93
C ARG A 27 6.23 -23.05 -19.93
N THR A 28 5.78 -23.07 -18.67
CA THR A 28 6.42 -22.35 -17.59
C THR A 28 7.75 -22.99 -17.21
N THR A 29 8.72 -22.16 -16.82
CA THR A 29 10.00 -22.62 -16.25
C THR A 29 10.04 -22.35 -14.73
N GLY A 30 9.13 -21.53 -14.21
CA GLY A 30 8.96 -21.25 -12.79
C GLY A 30 7.56 -20.74 -12.51
N GLU A 31 7.06 -21.03 -11.31
CA GLU A 31 5.73 -20.60 -10.87
C GLU A 31 5.75 -20.21 -9.39
N LYS A 32 5.09 -19.11 -9.06
CA LYS A 32 4.90 -18.66 -7.67
C LYS A 32 3.49 -18.12 -7.50
N ILE A 33 2.89 -18.35 -6.33
CA ILE A 33 1.57 -17.80 -5.96
C ILE A 33 1.71 -17.01 -4.66
N PHE A 34 1.21 -15.76 -4.67
CA PHE A 34 1.19 -14.90 -3.52
C PHE A 34 -0.22 -14.33 -3.28
N ALA A 35 -0.52 -14.02 -2.01
CA ALA A 35 -1.66 -13.16 -1.71
C ALA A 35 -1.27 -11.72 -2.08
N GLY A 36 -2.09 -11.05 -2.88
CA GLY A 36 -1.84 -9.74 -3.43
C GLY A 36 -2.91 -8.71 -3.07
N GLY A 37 -2.55 -7.46 -3.26
CA GLY A 37 -3.34 -6.27 -2.97
C GLY A 37 -2.58 -5.30 -2.07
N LYS A 38 -2.68 -3.99 -2.35
CA LYS A 38 -1.86 -2.97 -1.65
C LYS A 38 -2.02 -3.03 -0.13
N GLY A 39 -3.25 -3.04 0.40
CA GLY A 39 -3.48 -3.15 1.84
C GLY A 39 -2.98 -4.48 2.43
N ILE A 40 -3.05 -5.57 1.67
CA ILE A 40 -2.45 -6.86 2.06
C ILE A 40 -0.93 -6.75 2.15
N ASN A 41 -0.28 -6.10 1.19
CA ASN A 41 1.17 -5.86 1.23
C ASN A 41 1.54 -5.05 2.47
N VAL A 42 0.81 -3.97 2.77
CA VAL A 42 1.00 -3.20 4.01
C VAL A 42 0.86 -4.09 5.24
N SER A 43 -0.19 -4.94 5.30
CA SER A 43 -0.39 -5.87 6.43
C SER A 43 0.76 -6.86 6.60
N MET A 44 1.25 -7.45 5.51
CA MET A 44 2.36 -8.40 5.55
C MET A 44 3.65 -7.73 6.04
N VAL A 45 3.95 -6.53 5.56
CA VAL A 45 5.15 -5.79 5.99
C VAL A 45 5.05 -5.36 7.45
N LEU A 46 3.90 -4.84 7.90
CA LEU A 46 3.68 -4.53 9.32
C LEU A 46 3.90 -5.77 10.19
N LYS A 47 3.41 -6.94 9.76
CA LYS A 47 3.63 -8.20 10.46
C LYS A 47 5.09 -8.60 10.47
N ASN A 48 5.80 -8.49 9.35
CA ASN A 48 7.24 -8.75 9.26
C ASN A 48 8.04 -7.85 10.22
N LEU A 49 7.61 -6.59 10.39
CA LEU A 49 8.20 -5.64 11.36
C LEU A 49 7.83 -5.93 12.83
N GLY A 50 6.93 -6.89 13.07
CA GLY A 50 6.50 -7.32 14.41
C GLY A 50 5.25 -6.59 14.94
N MET A 51 4.50 -5.88 14.10
CA MET A 51 3.24 -5.25 14.51
C MET A 51 2.02 -6.13 14.21
N SER A 52 1.15 -6.26 15.21
CA SER A 52 -0.17 -6.86 15.02
C SER A 52 -1.06 -5.92 14.21
N ASN A 53 -1.71 -6.48 13.22
CA ASN A 53 -2.68 -5.76 12.39
C ASN A 53 -3.78 -6.72 11.91
N THR A 54 -4.88 -6.18 11.39
CA THR A 54 -5.99 -6.96 10.84
C THR A 54 -6.29 -6.48 9.42
N SER A 55 -6.27 -7.40 8.47
CA SER A 55 -6.63 -7.12 7.07
C SER A 55 -8.12 -7.31 6.86
N LEU A 56 -8.79 -6.27 6.36
CA LEU A 56 -10.20 -6.20 5.99
C LEU A 56 -10.34 -6.14 4.48
N GLY A 57 -11.52 -6.45 3.97
CA GLY A 57 -11.87 -6.39 2.55
C GLY A 57 -12.82 -7.51 2.16
N PHE A 58 -12.90 -7.84 0.89
CA PHE A 58 -13.84 -8.80 0.36
C PHE A 58 -13.12 -9.99 -0.27
N THR A 59 -13.54 -11.20 0.09
CA THR A 59 -12.99 -12.45 -0.50
C THR A 59 -14.12 -13.34 -0.97
N ALA A 60 -13.90 -14.13 -2.02
CA ALA A 60 -14.88 -15.05 -2.56
C ALA A 60 -14.26 -16.38 -3.03
N GLY A 61 -15.01 -17.45 -2.88
CA GLY A 61 -14.70 -18.75 -3.43
C GLY A 61 -13.36 -19.36 -2.97
N PHE A 62 -12.88 -20.34 -3.74
CA PHE A 62 -11.64 -21.05 -3.39
C PHE A 62 -10.39 -20.16 -3.38
N THR A 63 -10.33 -19.16 -4.25
CA THR A 63 -9.21 -18.20 -4.30
C THR A 63 -9.19 -17.30 -3.07
N GLY A 64 -10.37 -16.88 -2.58
CA GLY A 64 -10.49 -16.14 -1.32
C GLY A 64 -10.03 -16.96 -0.12
N ASN A 65 -10.36 -18.26 -0.09
CA ASN A 65 -9.89 -19.18 0.95
C ASN A 65 -8.37 -19.36 0.89
N GLU A 66 -7.80 -19.42 -0.30
CA GLU A 66 -6.36 -19.53 -0.47
C GLU A 66 -5.63 -18.25 -0.03
N ILE A 67 -6.18 -17.06 -0.33
CA ILE A 67 -5.66 -15.78 0.18
C ILE A 67 -5.61 -15.80 1.71
N LYS A 68 -6.73 -16.16 2.37
CA LYS A 68 -6.80 -16.26 3.84
C LYS A 68 -5.76 -17.25 4.38
N ARG A 69 -5.59 -18.42 3.72
CA ARG A 69 -4.62 -19.44 4.10
C ARG A 69 -3.16 -18.93 3.99
N LEU A 70 -2.83 -18.25 2.89
CA LEU A 70 -1.48 -17.70 2.67
C LEU A 70 -1.14 -16.62 3.71
N LEU A 71 -2.08 -15.72 3.99
CA LEU A 71 -1.91 -14.68 5.00
C LEU A 71 -1.79 -15.27 6.42
N GLY A 72 -2.59 -16.29 6.74
CA GLY A 72 -2.50 -17.00 8.01
C GLY A 72 -1.14 -17.67 8.22
N LYS A 73 -0.54 -18.26 7.16
CA LYS A 73 0.83 -18.80 7.21
C LYS A 73 1.90 -17.75 7.51
N LYS A 74 1.68 -16.49 7.07
CA LYS A 74 2.55 -15.35 7.40
C LYS A 74 2.19 -14.71 8.75
N GLY A 75 1.16 -15.22 9.46
CA GLY A 75 0.72 -14.74 10.76
C GLY A 75 -0.02 -13.41 10.72
N VAL A 76 -0.55 -13.01 9.57
CA VAL A 76 -1.42 -11.84 9.43
C VAL A 76 -2.84 -12.21 9.86
N ASN A 77 -3.45 -11.41 10.73
CA ASN A 77 -4.85 -11.58 11.08
C ASN A 77 -5.73 -11.08 9.92
N THR A 78 -6.76 -11.84 9.62
CA THR A 78 -7.71 -11.50 8.56
C THR A 78 -9.13 -11.49 9.12
N ASP A 79 -9.91 -10.48 8.74
CA ASP A 79 -11.33 -10.39 9.05
C ASP A 79 -12.10 -9.93 7.80
N PHE A 80 -11.90 -10.69 6.72
CA PHE A 80 -12.53 -10.44 5.42
C PHE A 80 -14.03 -10.73 5.46
N ILE A 81 -14.79 -9.95 4.68
CA ILE A 81 -16.18 -10.22 4.37
C ILE A 81 -16.20 -11.26 3.23
N GLU A 82 -16.86 -12.38 3.46
CA GLU A 82 -17.05 -13.40 2.44
C GLU A 82 -18.20 -13.01 1.52
N VAL A 83 -17.90 -12.95 0.22
CA VAL A 83 -18.88 -12.73 -0.85
C VAL A 83 -19.36 -14.09 -1.33
N GLU A 84 -20.67 -14.29 -1.39
CA GLU A 84 -21.27 -15.61 -1.66
C GLU A 84 -20.96 -16.12 -3.07
N ASP A 85 -21.01 -15.22 -4.06
CA ASP A 85 -20.86 -15.57 -5.47
C ASP A 85 -19.51 -15.12 -6.06
N GLY A 86 -18.99 -15.93 -6.98
CA GLY A 86 -17.77 -15.63 -7.72
C GLY A 86 -16.50 -16.13 -7.03
N ILE A 87 -15.38 -15.52 -7.41
CA ILE A 87 -14.06 -15.83 -6.88
C ILE A 87 -13.28 -14.53 -6.66
N SER A 88 -12.42 -14.49 -5.65
CA SER A 88 -11.39 -13.44 -5.57
C SER A 88 -10.51 -13.50 -6.80
N ARG A 89 -10.12 -12.35 -7.32
CA ARG A 89 -9.40 -12.27 -8.60
C ARG A 89 -8.06 -13.00 -8.58
N ILE A 90 -7.68 -13.50 -9.72
CA ILE A 90 -6.33 -14.00 -10.01
C ILE A 90 -5.68 -12.99 -10.94
N ASN A 91 -4.51 -12.49 -10.58
CA ASN A 91 -3.66 -11.70 -11.44
C ASN A 91 -2.55 -12.59 -11.97
N VAL A 92 -2.40 -12.67 -13.29
CA VAL A 92 -1.27 -13.39 -13.90
C VAL A 92 -0.17 -12.39 -14.21
N LYS A 93 1.03 -12.64 -13.67
CA LYS A 93 2.24 -11.86 -13.95
C LYS A 93 3.18 -12.71 -14.78
N LEU A 94 3.16 -12.47 -16.07
CA LEU A 94 4.01 -13.17 -17.02
C LEU A 94 5.38 -12.51 -17.09
N ARG A 95 6.41 -13.26 -16.74
CA ARG A 95 7.82 -12.86 -16.89
C ARG A 95 8.42 -13.60 -18.07
N SER A 96 8.85 -12.85 -19.05
CA SER A 96 9.54 -13.34 -20.24
C SER A 96 10.56 -12.30 -20.71
N ASN A 97 10.75 -12.15 -22.00
CA ASN A 97 11.56 -11.05 -22.59
C ASN A 97 10.99 -9.68 -22.18
N GLU A 98 9.67 -9.60 -22.04
CA GLU A 98 8.94 -8.45 -21.49
C GLU A 98 8.00 -8.93 -20.39
N GLU A 99 7.80 -8.11 -19.35
CA GLU A 99 6.81 -8.40 -18.31
C GLU A 99 5.43 -7.96 -18.77
N SER A 100 4.42 -8.83 -18.56
CA SER A 100 3.03 -8.53 -18.86
C SER A 100 2.13 -8.94 -17.70
N GLU A 101 1.09 -8.15 -17.44
CA GLU A 101 0.13 -8.45 -16.38
C GLU A 101 -1.29 -8.58 -16.94
N ILE A 102 -2.01 -9.62 -16.49
CA ILE A 102 -3.44 -9.80 -16.74
C ILE A 102 -4.12 -9.77 -15.38
N ASN A 103 -4.88 -8.71 -15.12
CA ASN A 103 -5.55 -8.50 -13.85
C ASN A 103 -7.03 -8.91 -13.92
N GLY A 104 -7.43 -9.86 -13.07
CA GLY A 104 -8.82 -10.30 -12.95
C GLY A 104 -9.70 -9.23 -12.29
N GLN A 105 -11.03 -9.31 -12.52
CA GLN A 105 -11.98 -8.35 -11.98
C GLN A 105 -12.37 -8.60 -10.52
N GLY A 106 -12.46 -9.86 -10.11
CA GLY A 106 -12.93 -10.26 -8.77
C GLY A 106 -14.45 -10.40 -8.69
N PRO A 107 -14.98 -10.64 -7.48
CA PRO A 107 -16.40 -10.87 -7.26
C PRO A 107 -17.22 -9.57 -7.34
N VAL A 108 -18.51 -9.69 -7.53
CA VAL A 108 -19.45 -8.56 -7.43
C VAL A 108 -19.73 -8.27 -5.95
N ILE A 109 -19.39 -7.06 -5.52
CA ILE A 109 -19.59 -6.61 -4.13
C ILE A 109 -21.00 -5.99 -4.03
N THR A 110 -21.85 -6.57 -3.19
CA THR A 110 -23.22 -6.10 -2.96
C THR A 110 -23.27 -5.01 -1.89
N GLU A 111 -24.40 -4.30 -1.80
CA GLU A 111 -24.64 -3.32 -0.73
C GLU A 111 -24.58 -3.96 0.66
N ASP A 112 -25.07 -5.21 0.81
CA ASP A 112 -24.96 -5.95 2.08
C ASP A 112 -23.51 -6.25 2.47
N ASN A 113 -22.65 -6.54 1.48
CA ASN A 113 -21.23 -6.70 1.74
C ASN A 113 -20.61 -5.38 2.21
N ILE A 114 -20.96 -4.26 1.57
CA ILE A 114 -20.49 -2.93 1.98
C ILE A 114 -20.99 -2.60 3.39
N LYS A 115 -22.25 -2.89 3.73
CA LYS A 115 -22.77 -2.69 5.07
C LYS A 115 -21.98 -3.48 6.12
N LYS A 116 -21.67 -4.75 5.86
CA LYS A 116 -20.81 -5.56 6.74
C LYS A 116 -19.42 -4.94 6.93
N LEU A 117 -18.87 -4.27 5.91
CA LEU A 117 -17.62 -3.55 6.06
C LEU A 117 -17.77 -2.37 7.04
N TYR A 118 -18.83 -1.58 6.93
CA TYR A 118 -19.09 -0.49 7.87
C TYR A 118 -19.26 -0.99 9.30
N GLU A 119 -19.96 -2.10 9.51
CA GLU A 119 -20.09 -2.73 10.85
C GLU A 119 -18.72 -3.08 11.47
N LYS A 120 -17.75 -3.53 10.63
CA LYS A 120 -16.37 -3.76 11.09
C LYS A 120 -15.63 -2.45 11.37
N LEU A 121 -15.80 -1.44 10.53
CA LEU A 121 -15.19 -0.13 10.72
C LEU A 121 -15.74 0.60 11.95
N ASP A 122 -16.98 0.32 12.35
CA ASP A 122 -17.58 0.85 13.58
C ASP A 122 -16.90 0.35 14.86
N CYS A 123 -16.19 -0.77 14.79
CA CYS A 123 -15.41 -1.29 15.91
C CYS A 123 -14.08 -0.55 16.14
N LEU A 124 -13.64 0.31 15.21
CA LEU A 124 -12.41 1.07 15.35
C LEU A 124 -12.55 2.13 16.45
N LYS A 125 -11.46 2.38 17.17
CA LYS A 125 -11.40 3.28 18.32
C LYS A 125 -10.46 4.46 18.03
N GLU A 126 -10.53 5.46 18.88
CA GLU A 126 -9.59 6.57 18.90
C GLU A 126 -8.14 6.06 18.93
N SER A 127 -7.26 6.68 18.19
CA SER A 127 -5.85 6.33 17.99
C SER A 127 -5.59 5.04 17.21
N ASP A 128 -6.63 4.32 16.74
CA ASP A 128 -6.43 3.24 15.76
C ASP A 128 -5.90 3.83 14.43
N VAL A 129 -5.22 2.99 13.68
CA VAL A 129 -4.77 3.34 12.32
C VAL A 129 -5.57 2.53 11.31
N LEU A 130 -6.15 3.22 10.33
CA LEU A 130 -6.82 2.60 9.19
C LEU A 130 -6.07 2.92 7.91
N VAL A 131 -5.61 1.90 7.20
CA VAL A 131 -4.95 2.06 5.90
C VAL A 131 -5.93 1.70 4.79
N LEU A 132 -6.28 2.67 3.97
CA LEU A 132 -7.07 2.52 2.76
C LEU A 132 -6.11 2.49 1.58
N ALA A 133 -5.90 1.34 0.95
CA ALA A 133 -4.88 1.19 -0.08
C ALA A 133 -5.34 0.37 -1.28
N GLY A 134 -5.02 0.87 -2.48
CA GLY A 134 -5.32 0.24 -3.76
C GLY A 134 -6.48 0.87 -4.52
N SER A 135 -6.90 0.19 -5.57
CA SER A 135 -8.03 0.61 -6.41
C SER A 135 -9.37 0.18 -5.80
N ILE A 136 -10.41 0.93 -6.12
CA ILE A 136 -11.79 0.54 -5.88
C ILE A 136 -12.25 -0.25 -7.13
N PRO A 137 -12.83 -1.46 -6.97
CA PRO A 137 -13.43 -2.18 -8.09
C PRO A 137 -14.55 -1.38 -8.76
N ASP A 138 -14.70 -1.48 -10.09
CA ASP A 138 -15.71 -0.76 -10.85
C ASP A 138 -17.16 -1.08 -10.40
N VAL A 139 -17.35 -2.23 -9.75
CA VAL A 139 -18.63 -2.66 -9.18
C VAL A 139 -18.99 -1.95 -7.87
N MET A 140 -18.09 -1.15 -7.31
CA MET A 140 -18.30 -0.37 -6.09
C MET A 140 -18.36 1.12 -6.40
N PRO A 141 -19.05 1.92 -5.58
CA PRO A 141 -19.01 3.37 -5.72
C PRO A 141 -17.57 3.91 -5.69
N SER A 142 -17.21 4.72 -6.68
CA SER A 142 -15.87 5.37 -6.71
C SER A 142 -15.64 6.33 -5.53
N SER A 143 -16.70 6.68 -4.79
CA SER A 143 -16.67 7.49 -3.57
C SER A 143 -16.29 6.71 -2.30
N MET A 144 -16.12 5.38 -2.36
CA MET A 144 -15.99 4.53 -1.17
C MET A 144 -14.95 5.02 -0.15
N TYR A 145 -13.77 5.50 -0.60
CA TYR A 145 -12.77 6.03 0.33
C TYR A 145 -13.26 7.29 1.03
N MET A 146 -13.87 8.21 0.29
CA MET A 146 -14.48 9.41 0.81
C MET A 146 -15.63 9.07 1.80
N ASP A 147 -16.48 8.12 1.44
CA ASP A 147 -17.62 7.71 2.26
C ASP A 147 -17.16 7.07 3.59
N ILE A 148 -16.11 6.25 3.57
CA ILE A 148 -15.49 5.68 4.76
C ILE A 148 -14.89 6.80 5.63
N MET A 149 -14.16 7.74 5.05
CA MET A 149 -13.58 8.84 5.82
C MET A 149 -14.65 9.73 6.44
N LYS A 150 -15.73 10.02 5.72
CA LYS A 150 -16.89 10.75 6.23
C LYS A 150 -17.57 10.00 7.37
N HIS A 151 -17.74 8.67 7.25
CA HIS A 151 -18.35 7.82 8.27
C HIS A 151 -17.54 7.79 9.58
N LEU A 152 -16.22 7.85 9.48
CA LEU A 152 -15.29 7.81 10.62
C LEU A 152 -14.87 9.20 11.12
N GLU A 153 -15.43 10.27 10.54
CA GLU A 153 -15.08 11.65 10.91
C GLU A 153 -15.30 11.91 12.41
N GLY A 154 -14.37 12.63 13.03
CA GLY A 154 -14.44 13.00 14.45
C GLY A 154 -14.13 11.87 15.44
N ARG A 155 -13.82 10.65 14.99
CA ARG A 155 -13.55 9.50 15.88
C ARG A 155 -12.09 9.37 16.32
N GLY A 156 -11.21 10.30 15.93
CA GLY A 156 -9.79 10.29 16.32
C GLY A 156 -8.96 9.15 15.72
N ILE A 157 -9.41 8.58 14.59
CA ILE A 157 -8.72 7.50 13.88
C ILE A 157 -7.70 8.10 12.92
N ASN A 158 -6.49 7.58 12.90
CA ASN A 158 -5.46 7.99 11.94
C ASN A 158 -5.65 7.25 10.61
N ILE A 159 -6.24 7.93 9.61
CA ILE A 159 -6.52 7.31 8.32
C ILE A 159 -5.39 7.60 7.33
N VAL A 160 -4.78 6.55 6.82
CA VAL A 160 -3.72 6.57 5.80
C VAL A 160 -4.33 6.19 4.46
N VAL A 161 -4.08 6.98 3.41
CA VAL A 161 -4.62 6.72 2.08
C VAL A 161 -3.49 6.58 1.06
N ASP A 162 -3.39 5.40 0.44
CA ASP A 162 -2.53 5.12 -0.71
C ASP A 162 -3.38 4.81 -1.94
N ALA A 163 -3.83 5.86 -2.58
CA ALA A 163 -4.69 5.82 -3.75
C ALA A 163 -4.19 6.78 -4.83
N THR A 164 -4.71 6.63 -6.04
CA THR A 164 -4.29 7.43 -7.19
C THR A 164 -5.37 8.40 -7.65
N ARG A 165 -4.97 9.50 -8.29
CA ARG A 165 -5.85 10.44 -8.99
C ARG A 165 -7.01 10.93 -8.11
N ASN A 166 -8.23 10.86 -8.63
CA ASN A 166 -9.44 11.35 -7.96
C ASN A 166 -9.74 10.63 -6.63
N LEU A 167 -9.33 9.36 -6.48
CA LEU A 167 -9.50 8.64 -5.22
C LEU A 167 -8.70 9.29 -4.07
N LEU A 168 -7.55 9.87 -4.40
CA LEU A 168 -6.71 10.57 -3.44
C LEU A 168 -7.24 12.00 -3.20
N THR A 169 -7.57 12.74 -4.25
CA THR A 169 -8.00 14.15 -4.10
C THR A 169 -9.35 14.27 -3.41
N ASN A 170 -10.27 13.35 -3.64
CA ASN A 170 -11.60 13.36 -3.03
C ASN A 170 -11.60 13.18 -1.50
N VAL A 171 -10.54 12.57 -0.93
CA VAL A 171 -10.45 12.34 0.51
C VAL A 171 -9.81 13.50 1.28
N LEU A 172 -9.19 14.46 0.60
CA LEU A 172 -8.43 15.53 1.24
C LEU A 172 -9.29 16.40 2.17
N ALA A 173 -10.56 16.67 1.80
CA ALA A 173 -11.50 17.41 2.63
C ALA A 173 -11.74 16.78 4.01
N TYR A 174 -11.52 15.47 4.15
CA TYR A 174 -11.66 14.71 5.40
C TYR A 174 -10.35 14.57 6.17
N LYS A 175 -9.31 15.31 5.81
CA LYS A 175 -8.03 15.44 6.51
C LYS A 175 -7.35 14.10 6.82
N PRO A 176 -7.01 13.29 5.79
CA PRO A 176 -6.28 12.05 6.01
C PRO A 176 -4.98 12.31 6.80
N PHE A 177 -4.66 11.40 7.75
CA PHE A 177 -3.44 11.49 8.55
C PHE A 177 -2.19 11.44 7.65
N LEU A 178 -2.19 10.54 6.67
CA LEU A 178 -1.11 10.39 5.70
C LEU A 178 -1.69 10.10 4.32
N ILE A 179 -1.15 10.75 3.31
CA ILE A 179 -1.29 10.33 1.92
C ILE A 179 0.08 10.00 1.33
N LYS A 180 0.13 9.01 0.41
CA LYS A 180 1.39 8.65 -0.24
C LYS A 180 1.27 8.58 -1.76
N PRO A 181 1.29 9.68 -2.49
CA PRO A 181 1.52 9.65 -3.95
C PRO A 181 3.00 9.37 -4.28
N ASN A 182 3.28 8.91 -5.49
CA ASN A 182 4.61 9.05 -6.07
C ASN A 182 4.73 10.40 -6.81
N ASN A 183 5.95 10.76 -7.24
CA ASN A 183 6.20 12.04 -7.93
C ASN A 183 5.41 12.17 -9.26
N HIS A 184 5.17 11.09 -9.99
CA HIS A 184 4.36 11.08 -11.21
C HIS A 184 2.89 11.32 -10.90
N GLU A 185 2.33 10.60 -9.91
CA GLU A 185 0.95 10.79 -9.44
C GLU A 185 0.73 12.21 -8.91
N LEU A 186 1.72 12.77 -8.19
CA LEU A 186 1.71 14.16 -7.74
C LEU A 186 1.67 15.12 -8.93
N GLY A 187 2.50 14.87 -9.94
CA GLY A 187 2.51 15.63 -11.19
C GLY A 187 1.18 15.57 -11.94
N GLU A 188 0.58 14.38 -12.05
CA GLU A 188 -0.73 14.19 -12.68
C GLU A 188 -1.84 15.00 -11.99
N ILE A 189 -1.84 15.08 -10.64
CA ILE A 189 -2.83 15.85 -9.87
C ILE A 189 -2.79 17.34 -10.23
N PHE A 190 -1.60 17.89 -10.47
CA PHE A 190 -1.43 19.32 -10.74
C PHE A 190 -1.18 19.64 -12.22
N GLY A 191 -1.19 18.64 -13.11
CA GLY A 191 -0.94 18.82 -14.55
C GLY A 191 0.48 19.31 -14.86
N VAL A 192 1.48 18.87 -14.10
CA VAL A 192 2.89 19.28 -14.21
C VAL A 192 3.83 18.06 -14.15
N GLU A 193 5.05 18.24 -14.65
CA GLU A 193 6.12 17.28 -14.42
C GLU A 193 6.83 17.63 -13.08
N VAL A 194 6.99 16.63 -12.21
CA VAL A 194 7.64 16.79 -10.89
C VAL A 194 8.84 15.85 -10.84
N THR A 195 10.04 16.43 -10.98
CA THR A 195 11.29 15.66 -11.09
C THR A 195 12.26 15.89 -9.93
N ASP A 196 12.19 17.01 -9.25
CA ASP A 196 13.08 17.32 -8.13
C ASP A 196 12.36 17.45 -6.79
N LYS A 197 13.12 17.34 -5.70
CA LYS A 197 12.57 17.36 -4.34
C LYS A 197 12.04 18.74 -3.91
N GLY A 198 12.46 19.81 -4.55
CA GLY A 198 11.93 21.17 -4.30
C GLY A 198 10.51 21.30 -4.83
N ASP A 199 10.30 20.88 -6.08
CA ASP A 199 8.96 20.83 -6.67
C ASP A 199 8.04 19.87 -5.91
N VAL A 200 8.56 18.70 -5.50
CA VAL A 200 7.79 17.77 -4.65
C VAL A 200 7.28 18.47 -3.39
N ILE A 201 8.12 19.20 -2.65
CA ILE A 201 7.70 19.94 -1.45
C ILE A 201 6.64 20.98 -1.77
N LYS A 202 6.85 21.74 -2.82
CA LYS A 202 5.91 22.78 -3.26
C LYS A 202 4.50 22.22 -3.51
N TYR A 203 4.41 21.07 -4.22
CA TYR A 203 3.13 20.47 -4.54
C TYR A 203 2.56 19.64 -3.37
N ALA A 204 3.41 19.04 -2.53
CA ALA A 204 2.98 18.38 -1.29
C ALA A 204 2.30 19.39 -0.34
N LYS A 205 2.84 20.60 -0.19
CA LYS A 205 2.21 21.67 0.58
C LYS A 205 0.85 22.08 0.03
N LYS A 206 0.67 22.09 -1.28
CA LYS A 206 -0.66 22.34 -1.88
C LYS A 206 -1.68 21.24 -1.54
N LEU A 207 -1.24 19.99 -1.40
CA LEU A 207 -2.11 18.91 -0.92
C LEU A 207 -2.45 19.06 0.57
N GLN A 208 -1.53 19.63 1.38
CA GLN A 208 -1.82 19.98 2.77
C GLN A 208 -2.83 21.14 2.85
N GLU A 209 -2.70 22.15 2.02
CA GLU A 209 -3.68 23.26 1.92
C GLU A 209 -5.08 22.74 1.56
N GLN A 210 -5.17 21.64 0.82
CA GLN A 210 -6.43 20.96 0.48
C GLN A 210 -6.93 20.02 1.59
N GLY A 211 -6.11 19.74 2.64
CA GLY A 211 -6.53 19.03 3.83
C GLY A 211 -5.65 17.86 4.27
N ALA A 212 -4.73 17.35 3.46
CA ALA A 212 -3.84 16.28 3.93
C ALA A 212 -3.01 16.75 5.14
N ARG A 213 -2.97 15.93 6.21
CA ARG A 213 -2.14 16.27 7.38
C ARG A 213 -0.66 16.04 7.08
N ASN A 214 -0.30 14.89 6.58
CA ASN A 214 1.07 14.53 6.20
C ASN A 214 1.10 14.01 4.77
N VAL A 215 2.12 14.41 3.99
CA VAL A 215 2.28 14.02 2.59
C VAL A 215 3.65 13.38 2.41
N LEU A 216 3.66 12.07 2.17
CA LEU A 216 4.86 11.29 1.88
C LEU A 216 4.91 11.01 0.38
N VAL A 217 5.91 11.54 -0.32
CA VAL A 217 6.05 11.37 -1.76
C VAL A 217 7.23 10.46 -2.05
N SER A 218 6.97 9.33 -2.72
CA SER A 218 8.02 8.43 -3.19
C SER A 218 8.54 8.85 -4.56
N MET A 219 9.85 8.74 -4.76
CA MET A 219 10.55 9.12 -6.00
C MET A 219 11.44 7.98 -6.52
N ALA A 220 11.01 6.74 -6.32
CA ALA A 220 11.76 5.54 -6.71
C ALA A 220 13.24 5.60 -6.28
N GLY A 221 14.18 5.49 -7.23
CA GLY A 221 15.64 5.56 -6.97
C GLY A 221 16.12 6.91 -6.43
N ASP A 222 15.36 7.99 -6.61
CA ASP A 222 15.69 9.33 -6.10
C ASP A 222 15.27 9.52 -4.63
N GLY A 223 14.63 8.51 -4.04
CA GLY A 223 14.29 8.47 -2.62
C GLY A 223 12.88 8.97 -2.30
N ALA A 224 12.74 9.88 -1.35
CA ALA A 224 11.44 10.35 -0.91
C ALA A 224 11.50 11.75 -0.26
N VAL A 225 10.32 12.34 -0.13
CA VAL A 225 10.07 13.59 0.59
C VAL A 225 8.88 13.39 1.51
N LEU A 226 8.96 13.92 2.74
CA LEU A 226 7.83 14.02 3.66
C LEU A 226 7.62 15.49 4.04
N VAL A 227 6.38 15.94 3.96
CA VAL A 227 5.91 17.22 4.53
C VAL A 227 4.89 16.91 5.60
N THR A 228 5.10 17.40 6.82
CA THR A 228 4.32 17.04 8.00
C THR A 228 3.36 18.15 8.42
N GLU A 229 2.33 17.80 9.18
CA GLU A 229 1.31 18.74 9.66
C GLU A 229 1.84 19.81 10.63
N ASP A 230 2.99 19.55 11.27
CA ASP A 230 3.70 20.52 12.12
C ASP A 230 4.71 21.39 11.33
N GLY A 231 4.71 21.29 10.00
CA GLY A 231 5.51 22.11 9.10
C GLY A 231 6.94 21.65 8.86
N GLN A 232 7.32 20.47 9.35
CA GLN A 232 8.65 19.89 9.07
C GLN A 232 8.72 19.33 7.65
N GLU A 233 9.92 19.38 7.07
CA GLU A 233 10.23 18.84 5.76
C GLU A 233 11.42 17.88 5.85
N PHE A 234 11.23 16.65 5.39
CA PHE A 234 12.29 15.65 5.34
C PHE A 234 12.54 15.23 3.88
N LYS A 235 13.81 15.13 3.52
CA LYS A 235 14.26 14.70 2.19
C LYS A 235 15.31 13.61 2.37
N ALA A 236 15.20 12.58 1.57
CA ALA A 236 16.21 11.53 1.55
C ALA A 236 16.46 11.02 0.13
N ASN A 237 17.67 10.57 -0.13
CA ASN A 237 17.96 9.72 -1.27
C ASN A 237 17.58 8.27 -0.91
N ALA A 238 17.27 7.45 -1.91
CA ALA A 238 17.08 6.04 -1.66
C ALA A 238 18.40 5.41 -1.16
N PRO A 239 18.35 4.49 -0.17
CA PRO A 239 19.50 3.67 0.17
C PRO A 239 20.08 2.98 -1.07
N LYS A 240 21.40 2.78 -1.09
CA LYS A 240 22.05 2.06 -2.19
C LYS A 240 21.82 0.56 -2.06
N GLY A 241 21.38 -0.07 -3.14
CA GLY A 241 21.17 -1.52 -3.21
C GLY A 241 20.91 -1.99 -4.64
N LYS A 242 20.84 -3.29 -4.82
CA LYS A 242 20.52 -3.89 -6.14
C LYS A 242 19.01 -4.09 -6.23
N LEU A 243 18.36 -3.42 -7.15
CA LEU A 243 16.94 -3.61 -7.44
C LEU A 243 16.69 -5.07 -7.87
N LYS A 244 15.76 -5.73 -7.19
CA LYS A 244 15.28 -7.09 -7.51
C LYS A 244 13.81 -7.07 -7.89
N ASN A 245 12.98 -6.37 -7.12
CA ASN A 245 11.53 -6.32 -7.33
C ASN A 245 10.96 -5.00 -6.81
N SER A 246 10.41 -4.17 -7.67
CA SER A 246 9.81 -2.88 -7.27
C SER A 246 8.35 -3.02 -6.78
N VAL A 247 7.72 -4.17 -7.00
CA VAL A 247 6.32 -4.40 -6.62
C VAL A 247 6.18 -4.39 -5.10
N GLY A 248 5.24 -3.61 -4.60
CA GLY A 248 4.99 -3.48 -3.16
C GLY A 248 5.98 -2.58 -2.39
N ALA A 249 6.98 -1.97 -3.06
CA ALA A 249 7.92 -1.05 -2.39
C ALA A 249 7.19 0.19 -1.83
N GLY A 250 6.21 0.74 -2.56
CA GLY A 250 5.37 1.83 -2.10
C GLY A 250 4.49 1.44 -0.89
N ASP A 251 3.89 0.26 -0.94
CA ASP A 251 3.07 -0.28 0.17
C ASP A 251 3.96 -0.51 1.41
N SER A 252 5.19 -1.00 1.19
CA SER A 252 6.20 -1.18 2.24
C SER A 252 6.63 0.14 2.86
N MET A 253 6.73 1.21 2.07
CA MET A 253 7.01 2.56 2.57
C MET A 253 5.89 3.05 3.49
N VAL A 254 4.62 2.81 3.15
CA VAL A 254 3.47 3.10 4.03
C VAL A 254 3.58 2.31 5.32
N ALA A 255 3.82 1.01 5.24
CA ALA A 255 3.95 0.15 6.41
C ALA A 255 5.10 0.60 7.34
N GLY A 256 6.26 0.91 6.76
CA GLY A 256 7.42 1.41 7.49
C GLY A 256 7.15 2.75 8.17
N PHE A 257 6.49 3.68 7.48
CA PHE A 257 6.07 4.96 8.06
C PHE A 257 5.14 4.76 9.27
N VAL A 258 4.07 3.96 9.10
CA VAL A 258 3.12 3.66 10.18
C VAL A 258 3.85 3.00 11.37
N TYR A 259 4.72 2.02 11.10
CA TYR A 259 5.53 1.37 12.12
C TYR A 259 6.39 2.36 12.89
N GLY A 260 7.18 3.18 12.19
CA GLY A 260 8.07 4.16 12.79
C GLY A 260 7.33 5.19 13.62
N TYR A 261 6.22 5.72 13.10
CA TYR A 261 5.38 6.68 13.81
C TYR A 261 4.79 6.11 15.10
N LEU A 262 4.17 4.93 15.03
CA LEU A 262 3.56 4.31 16.21
C LEU A 262 4.57 3.90 17.27
N LYS A 263 5.83 3.64 16.88
CA LYS A 263 6.91 3.27 17.80
C LYS A 263 7.53 4.47 18.52
N SER A 264 7.66 5.60 17.83
CA SER A 264 8.44 6.75 18.32
C SER A 264 7.64 8.01 18.55
N ASN A 265 6.44 8.12 17.95
CA ASN A 265 5.66 9.36 17.83
C ASN A 265 6.49 10.53 17.24
N ASP A 266 7.38 10.22 16.30
CA ASP A 266 8.32 11.13 15.67
C ASP A 266 8.27 10.98 14.15
N TYR A 267 8.05 12.08 13.43
CA TYR A 267 7.93 12.07 11.97
C TYR A 267 9.25 11.78 11.25
N LYS A 268 10.39 12.16 11.83
CA LYS A 268 11.71 11.85 11.27
C LYS A 268 11.95 10.34 11.30
N GLN A 269 11.67 9.69 12.42
CA GLN A 269 11.79 8.24 12.56
C GLN A 269 10.79 7.53 11.63
N ALA A 270 9.54 7.99 11.57
CA ALA A 270 8.54 7.47 10.64
C ALA A 270 9.02 7.54 9.18
N PHE A 271 9.62 8.66 8.78
CA PHE A 271 10.16 8.86 7.44
C PHE A 271 11.32 7.90 7.14
N ILE A 272 12.30 7.78 8.06
CA ILE A 272 13.46 6.88 7.90
C ILE A 272 12.98 5.43 7.76
N TYR A 273 12.09 4.97 8.67
CA TYR A 273 11.52 3.63 8.56
C TYR A 273 10.76 3.43 7.25
N GLY A 274 10.00 4.44 6.80
CA GLY A 274 9.30 4.39 5.51
C GLY A 274 10.23 4.18 4.34
N VAL A 275 11.27 5.02 4.21
CA VAL A 275 12.25 4.94 3.11
C VAL A 275 13.04 3.63 3.16
N CYS A 276 13.54 3.24 4.33
CA CYS A 276 14.31 1.99 4.48
C CYS A 276 13.45 0.75 4.20
N THR A 277 12.18 0.73 4.64
CA THR A 277 11.28 -0.41 4.40
C THR A 277 10.90 -0.54 2.93
N GLY A 278 10.59 0.58 2.26
CA GLY A 278 10.36 0.59 0.82
C GLY A 278 11.57 0.12 0.03
N SER A 279 12.76 0.60 0.38
CA SER A 279 14.02 0.20 -0.26
C SER A 279 14.38 -1.27 0.03
N ALA A 280 14.18 -1.76 1.26
CA ALA A 280 14.41 -3.16 1.60
C ALA A 280 13.54 -4.10 0.75
N SER A 281 12.26 -3.76 0.55
CA SER A 281 11.39 -4.52 -0.36
C SER A 281 11.88 -4.48 -1.80
N ALA A 282 12.33 -3.32 -2.28
CA ALA A 282 12.86 -3.19 -3.63
C ALA A 282 14.14 -4.02 -3.87
N PHE A 283 14.91 -4.30 -2.83
CA PHE A 283 16.14 -5.10 -2.87
C PHE A 283 15.93 -6.59 -2.57
N SER A 284 14.72 -6.98 -2.23
CA SER A 284 14.35 -8.35 -1.90
C SER A 284 13.48 -9.00 -2.99
N GLU A 285 13.40 -10.32 -3.03
CA GLU A 285 12.49 -11.02 -3.94
C GLU A 285 11.04 -10.95 -3.46
N GLU A 286 10.84 -10.93 -2.13
CA GLU A 286 9.56 -10.76 -1.46
C GLU A 286 9.54 -9.41 -0.71
N LEU A 287 8.44 -9.14 0.00
CA LEU A 287 8.31 -7.95 0.83
C LEU A 287 9.32 -7.95 1.99
N ALA A 288 9.80 -6.76 2.37
CA ALA A 288 10.83 -6.56 3.37
C ALA A 288 10.58 -7.31 4.68
N THR A 289 11.64 -7.88 5.21
CA THR A 289 11.70 -8.45 6.56
C THR A 289 12.34 -7.46 7.54
N LYS A 290 12.08 -7.64 8.84
CA LYS A 290 12.64 -6.75 9.86
C LYS A 290 14.17 -6.66 9.82
N PRO A 291 14.95 -7.76 9.72
CA PRO A 291 16.41 -7.67 9.61
C PRO A 291 16.92 -6.87 8.40
N GLU A 292 16.23 -7.00 7.24
CA GLU A 292 16.59 -6.24 6.03
C GLU A 292 16.37 -4.75 6.22
N VAL A 293 15.29 -4.35 6.90
CA VAL A 293 14.99 -2.96 7.22
C VAL A 293 15.99 -2.40 8.21
N GLU A 294 16.25 -3.12 9.32
CA GLU A 294 17.20 -2.71 10.36
C GLU A 294 18.62 -2.52 9.79
N ALA A 295 19.06 -3.41 8.90
CA ALA A 295 20.35 -3.29 8.21
C ALA A 295 20.49 -2.02 7.34
N LEU A 296 19.37 -1.48 6.81
CA LEU A 296 19.37 -0.21 6.09
C LEU A 296 19.33 0.99 7.03
N ILE A 297 18.64 0.90 8.17
CA ILE A 297 18.60 1.94 9.19
C ILE A 297 19.98 2.12 9.83
N ASP A 298 20.67 1.03 10.19
CA ASP A 298 22.03 1.08 10.75
C ASP A 298 23.01 1.81 9.81
N LYS A 299 22.88 1.58 8.50
CA LYS A 299 23.66 2.29 7.49
C LYS A 299 23.28 3.77 7.34
N TRP A 300 22.00 4.08 7.53
CA TRP A 300 21.51 5.45 7.52
C TRP A 300 22.11 6.27 8.65
N ASP A 301 22.09 5.74 9.87
CA ASP A 301 22.64 6.41 11.05
C ASP A 301 24.16 6.59 10.95
N SER A 302 24.87 5.61 10.38
CA SER A 302 26.31 5.69 10.16
C SER A 302 26.73 6.70 9.08
N ALA A 303 25.84 7.03 8.14
CA ALA A 303 26.10 8.04 7.10
C ALA A 303 25.70 9.46 7.52
N SER A 304 24.98 9.59 8.64
CA SER A 304 24.48 10.88 9.17
C SER A 304 25.38 11.42 10.30
N ASN A 305 26.36 10.62 10.76
CA ASN A 305 27.44 10.98 11.70
C ASN A 305 28.74 11.22 10.94
#